data_a685da0785c3321edd4f5b6ddb952a1a
#
_entry.id   a685da0785c3321edd4f5b6ddb952a1a
#
_cell.length_a   1.000
_cell.length_b   1.000
_cell.length_c   1.000
_cell.angle_alpha   90.00
_cell.angle_beta   90.00
_cell.angle_gamma   90.00
#
_symmetry.space_group_name_H-M   'P 1'
#
loop_
_entity.id
_entity.type
_entity.pdbx_description
1 polymer ?
#
loop_
_entity_poly.entity_id
_entity_poly.type
_entity_poly.pdbx_seq_one_letter_code
_entity_poly.pdbx_strand_id
1 'polypeptide(L)'
;ELSNSGIGVIAVDGKCFKRYLEIARLLGNKVVVITDNDKDYDVNIKKSYKDYIDNQFPNIKVYSDIDNNRYTFEVCIYNDNKAICDKVFNTPLSRIPIQDYMLGNKAEAAFTLLKKHSNTIVVPQYIQDAIRWIDD
;
A
#
# COMPACT_ATOMS: atom_id res chain seq x y z
N GLU A 1 -18.17 -1.96 0.80
CA GLU A 1 -17.22 -1.50 1.84
C GLU A 1 -16.65 -2.72 2.57
N LEU A 2 -15.32 -2.75 2.83
CA LEU A 2 -14.63 -3.88 3.48
C LEU A 2 -15.27 -4.29 4.82
N SER A 3 -15.77 -3.33 5.58
CA SER A 3 -16.46 -3.59 6.86
C SER A 3 -17.73 -4.42 6.71
N ASN A 4 -18.42 -4.35 5.57
CA ASN A 4 -19.63 -5.15 5.33
C ASN A 4 -19.29 -6.62 5.02
N SER A 5 -18.06 -6.88 4.58
CA SER A 5 -17.52 -8.23 4.34
C SER A 5 -16.87 -8.83 5.60
N GLY A 6 -16.96 -8.17 6.75
CA GLY A 6 -16.33 -8.63 7.99
C GLY A 6 -14.80 -8.43 8.02
N ILE A 7 -14.26 -7.58 7.14
CA ILE A 7 -12.83 -7.29 7.05
C ILE A 7 -12.49 -6.09 7.93
N GLY A 8 -11.62 -6.31 8.91
CA GLY A 8 -11.03 -5.25 9.75
C GLY A 8 -9.74 -4.71 9.14
N VAL A 9 -9.52 -3.39 9.23
CA VAL A 9 -8.28 -2.74 8.79
C VAL A 9 -7.54 -2.22 10.02
N ILE A 10 -6.26 -2.58 10.15
CA ILE A 10 -5.39 -2.14 11.23
C ILE A 10 -4.20 -1.39 10.62
N ALA A 11 -4.04 -0.12 10.97
CA ALA A 11 -2.84 0.64 10.66
C ALA A 11 -1.73 0.28 11.67
N VAL A 12 -0.58 -0.15 11.17
CA VAL A 12 0.57 -0.52 11.99
C VAL A 12 1.71 0.44 11.70
N ASP A 13 2.15 1.18 12.71
CA ASP A 13 3.30 2.06 12.58
C ASP A 13 4.59 1.27 12.42
N GLY A 14 5.40 1.67 11.45
CA GLY A 14 6.65 1.00 11.11
C GLY A 14 6.45 -0.43 10.59
N LYS A 15 7.47 -1.28 10.74
CA LYS A 15 7.47 -2.65 10.21
C LYS A 15 7.16 -3.71 11.28
N CYS A 16 6.34 -3.38 12.26
CA CYS A 16 6.01 -4.27 13.40
C CYS A 16 4.97 -5.36 13.05
N PHE A 17 4.72 -5.65 11.78
CA PHE A 17 3.73 -6.63 11.33
C PHE A 17 3.97 -8.05 11.84
N LYS A 18 5.21 -8.46 12.08
CA LYS A 18 5.55 -9.85 12.43
C LYS A 18 4.79 -10.35 13.65
N ARG A 19 4.56 -9.52 14.66
CA ARG A 19 3.78 -9.91 15.85
C ARG A 19 2.32 -10.19 15.51
N TYR A 20 1.73 -9.40 14.63
CA TYR A 20 0.36 -9.62 14.16
C TYR A 20 0.26 -10.88 13.32
N LEU A 21 1.27 -11.16 12.48
CA LEU A 21 1.33 -12.36 11.67
C LEU A 21 1.48 -13.62 12.52
N GLU A 22 2.27 -13.57 13.60
CA GLU A 22 2.36 -14.68 14.58
C GLU A 22 1.01 -14.96 15.25
N ILE A 23 0.29 -13.92 15.66
CA ILE A 23 -1.05 -14.08 16.24
C ILE A 23 -2.00 -14.67 15.19
N ALA A 24 -2.00 -14.16 13.98
CA ALA A 24 -2.83 -14.66 12.88
C ALA A 24 -2.54 -16.15 12.58
N ARG A 25 -1.26 -16.54 12.59
CA ARG A 25 -0.83 -17.94 12.44
C ARG A 25 -1.41 -18.83 13.53
N LEU A 26 -1.34 -18.41 14.78
CA LEU A 26 -1.83 -19.18 15.92
C LEU A 26 -3.37 -19.31 15.96
N LEU A 27 -4.06 -18.26 15.55
CA LEU A 27 -5.53 -18.21 15.54
C LEU A 27 -6.15 -18.75 14.25
N GLY A 28 -5.36 -18.95 13.19
CA GLY A 28 -5.86 -19.34 11.88
C GLY A 28 -6.61 -18.23 11.13
N ASN A 29 -6.51 -16.99 11.58
CA ASN A 29 -7.19 -15.87 10.93
C ASN A 29 -6.58 -15.59 9.54
N LYS A 30 -7.44 -15.27 8.58
CA LYS A 30 -7.01 -14.79 7.25
C LYS A 30 -6.51 -13.36 7.37
N VAL A 31 -5.26 -13.11 7.01
CA VAL A 31 -4.60 -11.81 7.15
C VAL A 31 -3.80 -11.48 5.91
N VAL A 32 -3.94 -10.25 5.47
CA VAL A 32 -3.10 -9.66 4.43
C VAL A 32 -2.32 -8.46 4.98
N VAL A 33 -1.04 -8.40 4.69
CA VAL A 33 -0.20 -7.23 4.94
C VAL A 33 0.02 -6.48 3.63
N ILE A 34 -0.18 -5.17 3.67
CA ILE A 34 0.14 -4.25 2.58
C ILE A 34 1.23 -3.32 3.11
N THR A 35 2.37 -3.27 2.45
CA THR A 35 3.54 -2.50 2.92
C THR A 35 4.38 -1.97 1.77
N ASP A 36 5.15 -0.92 2.04
CA ASP A 36 6.12 -0.35 1.11
C ASP A 36 7.37 -1.25 0.98
N ASN A 37 8.01 -1.26 -0.21
CA ASN A 37 9.28 -1.98 -0.40
C ASN A 37 10.52 -1.17 0.02
N ASP A 38 10.37 0.15 0.27
CA ASP A 38 11.45 1.05 0.70
C ASP A 38 12.71 0.96 -0.17
N LYS A 39 12.55 0.89 -1.48
CA LYS A 39 13.60 0.81 -2.52
C LYS A 39 14.38 -0.50 -2.58
N ASP A 40 14.01 -1.51 -1.80
CA ASP A 40 14.67 -2.81 -1.83
C ASP A 40 13.67 -3.94 -1.53
N TYR A 41 12.96 -4.38 -2.56
CA TYR A 41 11.96 -5.45 -2.45
C TYR A 41 12.57 -6.77 -1.97
N ASP A 42 13.76 -7.13 -2.44
CA ASP A 42 14.37 -8.41 -2.09
C ASP A 42 14.75 -8.49 -0.61
N VAL A 43 15.29 -7.42 -0.05
CA VAL A 43 15.67 -7.36 1.38
C VAL A 43 14.45 -7.08 2.26
N ASN A 44 13.69 -6.05 1.93
CA ASN A 44 12.62 -5.55 2.81
C ASN A 44 11.38 -6.43 2.79
N ILE A 45 11.11 -7.12 1.68
CA ILE A 45 9.93 -7.96 1.52
C ILE A 45 10.29 -9.44 1.48
N LYS A 46 10.97 -9.93 0.44
CA LYS A 46 11.25 -11.36 0.28
C LYS A 46 12.03 -11.95 1.45
N LYS A 47 13.14 -11.32 1.85
CA LYS A 47 13.96 -11.83 2.95
C LYS A 47 13.29 -11.64 4.29
N SER A 48 12.69 -10.47 4.54
CA SER A 48 12.08 -10.13 5.82
C SER A 48 10.81 -10.91 6.13
N TYR A 49 10.04 -11.30 5.10
CA TYR A 49 8.77 -12.03 5.24
C TYR A 49 8.81 -13.40 4.54
N LYS A 50 10.00 -13.98 4.40
CA LYS A 50 10.21 -15.25 3.69
C LYS A 50 9.22 -16.35 4.11
N ASP A 51 9.03 -16.54 5.41
CA ASP A 51 8.17 -17.59 5.97
C ASP A 51 6.69 -17.41 5.57
N TYR A 52 6.27 -16.19 5.24
CA TYR A 52 4.90 -15.85 4.85
C TYR A 52 4.70 -15.75 3.34
N ILE A 53 5.76 -15.51 2.58
CA ILE A 53 5.71 -15.40 1.11
C ILE A 53 5.77 -16.78 0.46
N ASP A 54 6.57 -17.70 0.99
CA ASP A 54 6.78 -19.05 0.46
C ASP A 54 5.57 -20.00 0.66
N ASN A 55 4.37 -19.44 0.90
CA ASN A 55 3.10 -20.19 1.12
C ASN A 55 3.12 -21.19 2.27
N GLN A 56 4.00 -21.03 3.25
CA GLN A 56 4.02 -21.87 4.46
C GLN A 56 2.73 -21.70 5.30
N PHE A 57 2.09 -20.52 5.19
CA PHE A 57 0.86 -20.19 5.90
C PHE A 57 -0.20 -19.73 4.89
N PRO A 58 -1.12 -20.60 4.45
CA PRO A 58 -2.09 -20.29 3.40
C PRO A 58 -3.09 -19.19 3.80
N ASN A 59 -3.24 -18.92 5.09
CA ASN A 59 -4.10 -17.87 5.63
C ASN A 59 -3.40 -16.50 5.75
N ILE A 60 -2.13 -16.37 5.36
CA ILE A 60 -1.36 -15.13 5.49
C ILE A 60 -0.71 -14.80 4.15
N LYS A 61 -0.83 -13.53 3.72
CA LYS A 61 -0.09 -13.00 2.57
C LYS A 61 0.47 -11.61 2.82
N VAL A 62 1.57 -11.31 2.13
CA VAL A 62 2.23 -9.99 2.14
C VAL A 62 2.28 -9.47 0.71
N TYR A 63 1.77 -8.26 0.52
CA TYR A 63 1.74 -7.56 -0.76
C TYR A 63 2.53 -6.26 -0.68
N SER A 64 3.32 -6.03 -1.70
CA SER A 64 4.09 -4.80 -1.93
C SER A 64 4.33 -4.64 -3.43
N ASP A 65 4.61 -3.44 -3.88
CA ASP A 65 5.10 -3.27 -5.26
C ASP A 65 6.48 -3.92 -5.39
N ILE A 66 6.72 -4.63 -6.50
CA ILE A 66 7.99 -5.32 -6.76
C ILE A 66 9.06 -4.41 -7.38
N ASP A 67 8.65 -3.28 -7.93
CA ASP A 67 9.55 -2.31 -8.55
C ASP A 67 10.16 -1.39 -7.49
N ASN A 68 11.48 -1.42 -7.35
CA ASN A 68 12.21 -0.59 -6.40
C ASN A 68 12.11 0.93 -6.69
N ASN A 69 11.67 1.33 -7.88
CA ASN A 69 11.37 2.72 -8.20
C ASN A 69 9.97 3.14 -7.71
N ARG A 70 9.11 2.18 -7.37
CA ARG A 70 7.76 2.35 -6.84
C ARG A 70 7.73 2.04 -5.34
N TYR A 71 8.62 2.68 -4.59
CA TYR A 71 9.06 2.29 -3.26
C TYR A 71 8.13 2.65 -2.11
N THR A 72 7.15 3.55 -2.32
CA THR A 72 6.11 3.90 -1.35
C THR A 72 4.74 3.98 -2.02
N PHE A 73 3.69 3.94 -1.20
CA PHE A 73 2.31 4.10 -1.66
C PHE A 73 2.12 5.39 -2.47
N GLU A 74 2.67 6.51 -2.01
CA GLU A 74 2.52 7.82 -2.67
C GLU A 74 3.19 7.81 -4.05
N VAL A 75 4.34 7.18 -4.19
CA VAL A 75 5.04 7.04 -5.48
C VAL A 75 4.22 6.15 -6.43
N CYS A 76 3.65 5.06 -5.94
CA CYS A 76 2.77 4.20 -6.73
C CYS A 76 1.53 4.96 -7.21
N ILE A 77 0.84 5.66 -6.31
CA ILE A 77 -0.34 6.49 -6.66
C ILE A 77 0.02 7.55 -7.68
N TYR A 78 1.14 8.25 -7.51
CA TYR A 78 1.58 9.27 -8.47
C TYR A 78 1.81 8.67 -9.86
N ASN A 79 2.56 7.56 -9.94
CA ASN A 79 2.89 6.93 -11.22
C ASN A 79 1.65 6.41 -11.96
N ASP A 80 0.71 5.80 -11.23
CA ASP A 80 -0.52 5.23 -11.80
C ASP A 80 -1.55 6.32 -12.16
N ASN A 81 -1.42 7.54 -11.59
CA ASN A 81 -2.38 8.63 -11.75
C ASN A 81 -1.73 9.96 -12.15
N LYS A 82 -0.62 9.91 -12.89
CA LYS A 82 0.19 11.09 -13.18
C LYS A 82 -0.61 12.29 -13.70
N ALA A 83 -1.48 12.08 -14.67
CA ALA A 83 -2.29 13.16 -15.26
C ALA A 83 -3.25 13.82 -14.25
N ILE A 84 -3.81 13.02 -13.32
CA ILE A 84 -4.69 13.52 -12.26
C ILE A 84 -3.85 14.30 -11.24
N CYS A 85 -2.73 13.74 -10.79
CA CYS A 85 -1.85 14.37 -9.82
C CYS A 85 -1.27 15.68 -10.35
N ASP A 86 -0.80 15.70 -11.60
CA ASP A 86 -0.28 16.87 -12.26
C ASP A 86 -1.33 18.00 -12.33
N LYS A 87 -2.61 17.65 -12.57
CA LYS A 87 -3.70 18.63 -12.59
C LYS A 87 -4.09 19.12 -11.19
N VAL A 88 -4.10 18.24 -10.21
CA VAL A 88 -4.59 18.55 -8.84
C VAL A 88 -3.56 19.35 -8.04
N PHE A 89 -2.28 19.00 -8.17
CA PHE A 89 -1.19 19.57 -7.36
C PHE A 89 -0.33 20.57 -8.11
N ASN A 90 -0.62 20.83 -9.39
CA ASN A 90 0.11 21.83 -10.18
C ASN A 90 -0.30 23.23 -9.74
N THR A 91 0.45 23.80 -8.82
CA THR A 91 0.33 25.22 -8.48
C THR A 91 1.39 26.02 -9.23
N PRO A 92 1.05 27.16 -9.87
CA PRO A 92 2.00 27.98 -10.64
C PRO A 92 3.23 28.45 -9.86
N LEU A 93 3.19 28.37 -8.54
CA LEU A 93 4.24 28.82 -7.62
C LEU A 93 5.09 27.68 -7.06
N SER A 94 4.73 26.40 -7.31
CA SER A 94 5.50 25.28 -6.78
C SER A 94 6.71 24.98 -7.67
N ARG A 95 7.92 25.13 -7.08
CA ARG A 95 9.18 24.69 -7.67
C ARG A 95 9.52 23.24 -7.31
N ILE A 96 8.67 22.59 -6.52
CA ILE A 96 8.88 21.23 -6.02
C ILE A 96 8.19 20.27 -6.99
N PRO A 97 8.85 19.19 -7.42
CA PRO A 97 8.21 18.13 -8.19
C PRO A 97 6.98 17.59 -7.45
N ILE A 98 5.92 17.30 -8.19
CA ILE A 98 4.63 16.88 -7.59
C ILE A 98 4.79 15.61 -6.74
N GLN A 99 5.59 14.66 -7.19
CA GLN A 99 5.90 13.46 -6.41
C GLN A 99 6.53 13.80 -5.05
N ASP A 100 7.49 14.75 -5.02
CA ASP A 100 8.15 15.18 -3.78
C ASP A 100 7.17 15.93 -2.86
N TYR A 101 6.27 16.71 -3.45
CA TYR A 101 5.18 17.33 -2.69
C TYR A 101 4.29 16.27 -2.02
N MET A 102 3.87 15.24 -2.76
CA MET A 102 3.03 14.16 -2.21
C MET A 102 3.76 13.38 -1.11
N LEU A 103 5.05 13.10 -1.28
CA LEU A 103 5.88 12.44 -0.27
C LEU A 103 6.02 13.27 1.02
N GLY A 104 6.13 14.58 0.91
CA GLY A 104 6.22 15.50 2.05
C GLY A 104 4.87 15.81 2.71
N ASN A 105 3.74 15.57 2.03
CA ASN A 105 2.40 15.95 2.48
C ASN A 105 1.39 14.80 2.33
N LYS A 106 1.75 13.61 2.80
CA LYS A 106 1.04 12.36 2.56
C LYS A 106 -0.47 12.42 2.86
N ALA A 107 -0.83 12.85 4.05
CA ALA A 107 -2.22 12.91 4.48
C ALA A 107 -3.05 13.92 3.66
N GLU A 108 -2.51 15.09 3.39
CA GLU A 108 -3.17 16.13 2.59
C GLU A 108 -3.33 15.71 1.13
N ALA A 109 -2.30 15.10 0.55
CA ALA A 109 -2.35 14.58 -0.80
C ALA A 109 -3.39 13.48 -0.95
N ALA A 110 -3.41 12.52 -0.04
CA ALA A 110 -4.39 11.44 -0.01
C ALA A 110 -5.82 11.98 0.13
N PHE A 111 -6.05 12.88 1.08
CA PHE A 111 -7.36 13.50 1.29
C PHE A 111 -7.86 14.26 0.05
N THR A 112 -6.99 15.06 -0.57
CA THR A 112 -7.33 15.85 -1.75
C THR A 112 -7.67 14.97 -2.95
N LEU A 113 -6.89 13.93 -3.20
CA LEU A 113 -7.16 12.96 -4.28
C LEU A 113 -8.48 12.23 -4.05
N LEU A 114 -8.68 11.67 -2.86
CA LEU A 114 -9.90 10.93 -2.53
C LEU A 114 -11.15 11.80 -2.58
N LYS A 115 -11.08 13.02 -2.05
CA LYS A 115 -12.23 13.95 -2.06
C LYS A 115 -12.69 14.33 -3.47
N LYS A 116 -11.76 14.50 -4.40
CA LYS A 116 -12.05 15.02 -5.74
C LYS A 116 -12.10 13.94 -6.83
N HIS A 117 -11.43 12.82 -6.63
CA HIS A 117 -11.16 11.83 -7.68
C HIS A 117 -11.38 10.37 -7.24
N SER A 118 -12.12 10.12 -6.15
CA SER A 118 -12.34 8.76 -5.62
C SER A 118 -12.82 7.74 -6.67
N ASN A 119 -13.61 8.20 -7.65
CA ASN A 119 -14.18 7.33 -8.69
C ASN A 119 -13.30 7.18 -9.95
N THR A 120 -12.19 7.91 -10.02
CA THR A 120 -11.33 7.95 -11.22
C THR A 120 -9.88 7.60 -10.93
N ILE A 121 -9.50 7.58 -9.66
CA ILE A 121 -8.14 7.23 -9.24
C ILE A 121 -7.90 5.73 -9.43
N VAL A 122 -6.77 5.39 -10.01
CA VAL A 122 -6.30 4.02 -10.15
C VAL A 122 -5.58 3.61 -8.86
N VAL A 123 -6.07 2.57 -8.20
CA VAL A 123 -5.42 1.99 -7.03
C VAL A 123 -4.26 1.11 -7.49
N PRO A 124 -3.06 1.19 -6.88
CA PRO A 124 -1.93 0.35 -7.24
C PRO A 124 -2.26 -1.14 -7.25
N GLN A 125 -1.71 -1.88 -8.23
CA GLN A 125 -2.09 -3.27 -8.49
C GLN A 125 -1.91 -4.18 -7.27
N TYR A 126 -0.81 -4.05 -6.52
CA TYR A 126 -0.54 -4.87 -5.35
C TYR A 126 -1.61 -4.70 -4.25
N ILE A 127 -2.20 -3.50 -4.13
CA ILE A 127 -3.31 -3.24 -3.20
C ILE A 127 -4.60 -3.90 -3.70
N GLN A 128 -4.89 -3.78 -5.00
CA GLN A 128 -6.04 -4.45 -5.59
C GLN A 128 -5.98 -5.97 -5.40
N ASP A 129 -4.79 -6.56 -5.60
CA ASP A 129 -4.58 -7.99 -5.42
C ASP A 129 -4.72 -8.43 -3.96
N ALA A 130 -4.24 -7.60 -3.03
CA ALA A 130 -4.42 -7.82 -1.60
C ALA A 130 -5.89 -7.82 -1.19
N ILE A 131 -6.66 -6.84 -1.69
CA ILE A 131 -8.11 -6.72 -1.41
C ILE A 131 -8.86 -7.92 -1.99
N ARG A 132 -8.59 -8.31 -3.24
CA ARG A 132 -9.23 -9.49 -3.83
C ARG A 132 -8.96 -10.74 -3.00
N TRP A 133 -7.69 -10.96 -2.63
CA TRP A 133 -7.33 -12.16 -1.88
C TRP A 133 -7.98 -12.22 -0.50
N ILE A 134 -8.15 -11.09 0.20
CA ILE A 134 -8.76 -11.09 1.54
C ILE A 134 -10.29 -11.27 1.47
N ASP A 135 -10.92 -10.81 0.37
CA ASP A 135 -12.37 -10.85 0.15
C ASP A 135 -12.86 -12.23 -0.36
N ASP A 136 -12.00 -12.99 -1.05
CA ASP A 136 -12.27 -14.37 -1.50
C ASP A 136 -12.39 -15.36 -0.29
#